data_079672ea61d62eeb8ecca8cded0b8391
#
_entry.id   079672ea61d62eeb8ecca8cded0b8391
#
_cell.length_a   1.000
_cell.length_b   1.000
_cell.length_c   1.000
_cell.angle_alpha   90.00
_cell.angle_beta   90.00
_cell.angle_gamma   90.00
#
_symmetry.space_group_name_H-M   'P 1'
#
loop_
_entity.id
_entity.type
_entity.pdbx_description
1 polymer ?
#
loop_
_entity_poly.entity_id
_entity_poly.type
_entity_poly.pdbx_seq_one_letter_code
_entity_poly.pdbx_strand_id
1 'polypeptide(L)'
;EQGFMQGIERDQLDIKMIEQVAYFTFSPTISALEEYRVYGPLSHAGIQIREGIIQGEPDLSVIDQSDLVLIQRDFANHFDAYQAVSGRASALNKPLVLDLDDDLLSLPPDHPDRVATYYASRLPAILHAIIQADALTVTTRPLMEAIRGLNPNVWLLPNYLDETLWDFRPAKATPSSEALTLLFMGSSTHQPDVALVAGPLLEIAREFRQGVKFLFYGIQPPPELAEIAQTSFQPVLTYTYRDFVRLMGGTQADVCIAPLWDNSFNRSKSAIKFYEYTAMGIAGVYADMPPFSDVIHDGVEGFLARSPEEWYEKIRLLLEDAALREKLVSTAQGRVRSSALMEGHAGRWRETYAEICSSPHKTGIEKQAVIDALGRVIVQMEEFRSKQEKTINQLNDQSARQAASLDQLTQKLTEERSAALEQKATLEKNLDESKAEAVKLQKDLQEAKLEAVNYTLSTSWK
;
A
#
# COMPACT_ATOMS: atom_id res chain seq x y z
N GLU A 1 64.31 10.25 -1.69
CA GLU A 1 64.40 10.35 -0.22
C GLU A 1 63.48 9.36 0.44
N GLN A 2 64.10 8.35 1.03
CA GLN A 2 63.47 7.28 1.81
C GLN A 2 62.97 7.80 3.14
N GLY A 3 61.80 7.40 3.53
CA GLY A 3 61.39 7.49 4.94
C GLY A 3 59.95 7.82 5.18
N PHE A 4 59.23 6.85 5.73
CA PHE A 4 57.89 6.84 6.32
C PHE A 4 56.77 6.16 5.53
N MET A 5 56.93 4.87 5.34
CA MET A 5 55.86 3.91 5.24
C MET A 5 55.97 2.97 6.47
N GLN A 6 55.64 3.45 7.63
CA GLN A 6 55.35 2.55 8.75
C GLN A 6 53.90 2.13 8.65
N GLY A 7 53.72 0.82 8.44
CA GLY A 7 52.45 0.15 8.38
C GLY A 7 51.62 0.38 9.62
N ILE A 8 50.40 0.83 9.40
CA ILE A 8 49.29 0.50 10.28
C ILE A 8 48.93 -0.92 9.89
N GLU A 9 49.42 -1.91 10.63
CA GLU A 9 48.80 -3.23 10.69
C GLU A 9 47.33 -2.98 11.03
N ARG A 10 46.46 -3.15 10.04
CA ARG A 10 45.04 -3.36 10.33
C ARG A 10 45.06 -4.66 11.14
N ASP A 11 44.83 -4.54 12.44
CA ASP A 11 44.43 -5.65 13.27
C ASP A 11 43.41 -6.43 12.45
N GLN A 12 43.70 -7.69 12.15
CA GLN A 12 42.71 -8.64 11.64
C GLN A 12 41.73 -8.87 12.80
N LEU A 13 40.76 -7.94 12.92
CA LEU A 13 39.52 -8.24 13.59
C LEU A 13 38.98 -9.49 12.89
N ASP A 14 38.84 -10.58 13.65
CA ASP A 14 38.13 -11.77 13.22
C ASP A 14 36.71 -11.33 12.82
N ILE A 15 36.55 -10.91 11.56
CA ILE A 15 35.25 -10.46 11.04
C ILE A 15 34.36 -11.70 11.06
N LYS A 16 33.43 -11.72 11.98
CA LYS A 16 32.45 -12.80 12.10
C LYS A 16 31.73 -12.97 10.78
N MET A 17 31.84 -14.13 10.18
CA MET A 17 31.07 -14.46 8.95
C MET A 17 29.60 -14.52 9.29
N ILE A 18 28.78 -13.78 8.57
CA ILE A 18 27.33 -13.84 8.69
C ILE A 18 26.81 -14.94 7.77
N GLU A 19 26.19 -15.94 8.37
CA GLU A 19 25.64 -17.09 7.63
C GLU A 19 24.10 -17.14 7.70
N GLN A 20 23.53 -16.73 8.83
CA GLN A 20 22.10 -16.91 9.10
C GLN A 20 21.50 -15.67 9.77
N VAL A 21 20.33 -15.27 9.29
CA VAL A 21 19.54 -14.13 9.81
C VAL A 21 18.15 -14.62 10.23
N ALA A 22 17.77 -14.36 11.49
CA ALA A 22 16.39 -14.55 11.94
C ALA A 22 15.55 -13.37 11.44
N TYR A 23 14.60 -13.61 10.56
CA TYR A 23 13.75 -12.59 9.99
C TYR A 23 12.31 -12.71 10.50
N PHE A 24 11.78 -11.60 11.04
CA PHE A 24 10.42 -11.56 11.57
C PHE A 24 9.56 -10.56 10.78
N THR A 25 8.51 -11.07 10.18
CA THR A 25 7.48 -10.30 9.46
C THR A 25 6.13 -10.98 9.61
N PHE A 26 5.05 -10.19 9.74
CA PHE A 26 3.68 -10.68 9.64
C PHE A 26 3.09 -10.47 8.23
N SER A 27 3.91 -10.08 7.26
CA SER A 27 3.48 -10.01 5.87
C SER A 27 3.07 -11.40 5.37
N PRO A 28 1.87 -11.56 4.82
CA PRO A 28 1.42 -12.87 4.34
C PRO A 28 2.08 -13.28 3.01
N THR A 29 2.77 -12.35 2.35
CA THR A 29 3.40 -12.56 1.04
C THR A 29 4.67 -11.72 0.92
N ILE A 30 5.58 -12.13 0.04
CA ILE A 30 6.81 -11.37 -0.24
C ILE A 30 6.45 -10.16 -1.10
N SER A 31 6.35 -9.00 -0.45
CA SER A 31 6.12 -7.71 -1.08
C SER A 31 7.36 -7.17 -1.79
N ALA A 32 7.21 -6.05 -2.51
CA ALA A 32 8.35 -5.34 -3.10
C ALA A 32 9.39 -4.93 -2.04
N LEU A 33 8.93 -4.46 -0.88
CA LEU A 33 9.79 -4.07 0.22
C LEU A 33 10.65 -5.24 0.69
N GLU A 34 10.04 -6.39 0.92
CA GLU A 34 10.74 -7.58 1.39
C GLU A 34 11.70 -8.16 0.35
N GLU A 35 11.30 -8.16 -0.93
CA GLU A 35 12.18 -8.62 -2.01
C GLU A 35 13.42 -7.72 -2.14
N TYR A 36 13.25 -6.39 -2.15
CA TYR A 36 14.37 -5.45 -2.28
C TYR A 36 15.28 -5.39 -1.05
N ARG A 37 14.72 -5.63 0.14
CA ARG A 37 15.43 -5.37 1.39
C ARG A 37 15.96 -6.63 2.06
N VAL A 38 15.31 -7.78 1.83
CA VAL A 38 15.58 -9.02 2.58
C VAL A 38 15.88 -10.17 1.63
N TYR A 39 14.87 -10.66 0.89
CA TYR A 39 15.02 -11.91 0.15
C TYR A 39 16.03 -11.82 -1.00
N GLY A 40 15.95 -10.80 -1.84
CA GLY A 40 16.90 -10.59 -2.94
C GLY A 40 18.34 -10.43 -2.42
N PRO A 41 18.63 -9.40 -1.59
CA PRO A 41 20.00 -9.17 -1.14
C PRO A 41 20.60 -10.34 -0.36
N LEU A 42 19.87 -10.95 0.57
CA LEU A 42 20.39 -12.03 1.39
C LEU A 42 20.63 -13.30 0.57
N SER A 43 19.74 -13.57 -0.40
CA SER A 43 19.92 -14.68 -1.35
C SER A 43 21.19 -14.51 -2.16
N HIS A 44 21.39 -13.34 -2.80
CA HIS A 44 22.60 -13.03 -3.58
C HIS A 44 23.87 -13.00 -2.70
N ALA A 45 23.76 -12.56 -1.45
CA ALA A 45 24.87 -12.61 -0.50
C ALA A 45 25.16 -14.03 0.03
N GLY A 46 24.31 -15.03 -0.26
CA GLY A 46 24.42 -16.40 0.27
C GLY A 46 24.19 -16.46 1.78
N ILE A 47 23.35 -15.58 2.31
CA ILE A 47 22.94 -15.56 3.73
C ILE A 47 21.60 -16.30 3.86
N GLN A 48 21.52 -17.27 4.76
CA GLN A 48 20.30 -18.02 4.99
C GLN A 48 19.30 -17.20 5.82
N ILE A 49 18.06 -17.10 5.35
CA ILE A 49 16.95 -16.50 6.09
C ILE A 49 16.26 -17.61 6.88
N ARG A 50 16.08 -17.37 8.19
CA ARG A 50 15.24 -18.17 9.06
C ARG A 50 13.98 -17.41 9.37
N GLU A 51 12.86 -17.88 8.82
CA GLU A 51 11.55 -17.29 9.05
C GLU A 51 11.16 -17.40 10.53
N GLY A 52 10.88 -16.24 11.14
CA GLY A 52 10.58 -16.14 12.58
C GLY A 52 9.09 -16.17 12.91
N ILE A 53 8.18 -16.17 11.91
CA ILE A 53 6.74 -16.31 12.16
C ILE A 53 6.26 -17.63 11.59
N ILE A 54 5.75 -18.50 12.48
CA ILE A 54 5.24 -19.83 12.12
C ILE A 54 3.77 -19.90 12.55
N GLN A 55 2.88 -20.16 11.61
CA GLN A 55 1.42 -20.22 11.84
C GLN A 55 0.84 -18.95 12.52
N GLY A 56 1.45 -17.78 12.25
CA GLY A 56 1.02 -16.50 12.79
C GLY A 56 1.58 -16.15 14.17
N GLU A 57 2.46 -16.97 14.73
CA GLU A 57 3.10 -16.76 16.03
C GLU A 57 4.63 -16.66 15.90
N PRO A 58 5.31 -15.85 16.76
CA PRO A 58 6.76 -15.77 16.77
C PRO A 58 7.41 -17.07 17.29
N ASP A 59 8.25 -17.69 16.47
CA ASP A 59 9.17 -18.75 16.88
C ASP A 59 10.51 -18.15 17.30
N LEU A 60 10.70 -17.95 18.59
CA LEU A 60 11.91 -17.36 19.13
C LEU A 60 13.14 -18.28 19.03
N SER A 61 12.96 -19.58 18.76
CA SER A 61 14.06 -20.54 18.64
C SER A 61 14.95 -20.29 17.42
N VAL A 62 14.42 -19.63 16.38
CA VAL A 62 15.21 -19.25 15.19
C VAL A 62 16.31 -18.25 15.52
N ILE A 63 16.12 -17.45 16.59
CA ILE A 63 17.11 -16.47 17.06
C ILE A 63 18.37 -17.20 17.59
N ASP A 64 18.20 -18.33 18.27
CA ASP A 64 19.30 -19.09 18.87
C ASP A 64 20.33 -19.52 17.83
N GLN A 65 19.85 -19.84 16.63
CA GLN A 65 20.64 -20.37 15.52
C GLN A 65 21.11 -19.27 14.53
N SER A 66 20.73 -18.03 14.71
CA SER A 66 21.03 -16.92 13.79
C SER A 66 22.15 -16.04 14.32
N ASP A 67 22.79 -15.28 13.44
CA ASP A 67 23.84 -14.32 13.79
C ASP A 67 23.28 -13.01 14.31
N LEU A 68 22.15 -12.59 13.76
CA LEU A 68 21.40 -11.37 14.12
C LEU A 68 19.89 -11.57 13.89
N VAL A 69 19.11 -10.64 14.41
CA VAL A 69 17.66 -10.54 14.18
C VAL A 69 17.38 -9.36 13.27
N LEU A 70 16.63 -9.60 12.19
CA LEU A 70 16.18 -8.59 11.25
C LEU A 70 14.67 -8.45 11.34
N ILE A 71 14.21 -7.22 11.48
CA ILE A 71 12.79 -6.85 11.41
C ILE A 71 12.61 -5.69 10.45
N GLN A 72 11.44 -5.60 9.84
CA GLN A 72 11.03 -4.43 9.07
C GLN A 72 10.08 -3.55 9.87
N ARG A 73 9.91 -2.31 9.41
CA ARG A 73 9.11 -1.25 10.07
C ARG A 73 7.75 -1.71 10.61
N ASP A 74 7.04 -2.55 9.85
CA ASP A 74 5.67 -2.96 10.19
C ASP A 74 5.61 -4.03 11.29
N PHE A 75 6.70 -4.75 11.53
CA PHE A 75 6.75 -5.78 12.59
C PHE A 75 6.55 -5.16 13.97
N ALA A 76 7.10 -3.97 14.22
CA ALA A 76 6.98 -3.27 15.51
C ALA A 76 5.51 -2.96 15.90
N ASN A 77 4.57 -2.95 14.94
CA ASN A 77 3.15 -2.73 15.20
C ASN A 77 2.50 -3.88 15.98
N HIS A 78 3.08 -5.06 15.92
CA HIS A 78 2.74 -6.21 16.75
C HIS A 78 3.58 -6.18 18.03
N PHE A 79 3.27 -5.21 18.91
CA PHE A 79 4.18 -4.78 19.98
C PHE A 79 4.56 -5.89 20.95
N ASP A 80 3.64 -6.79 21.31
CA ASP A 80 3.93 -7.94 22.19
C ASP A 80 4.94 -8.90 21.52
N ALA A 81 4.75 -9.21 20.23
CA ALA A 81 5.68 -10.02 19.46
C ALA A 81 7.04 -9.33 19.34
N TYR A 82 7.05 -8.03 19.06
CA TYR A 82 8.27 -7.21 19.02
C TYR A 82 9.03 -7.28 20.35
N GLN A 83 8.35 -7.10 21.49
CA GLN A 83 8.97 -7.19 22.81
C GLN A 83 9.55 -8.58 23.09
N ALA A 84 8.82 -9.65 22.72
CA ALA A 84 9.31 -11.01 22.88
C ALA A 84 10.58 -11.26 22.03
N VAL A 85 10.59 -10.84 20.78
CA VAL A 85 11.73 -10.98 19.86
C VAL A 85 12.92 -10.15 20.34
N SER A 86 12.71 -8.86 20.64
CA SER A 86 13.79 -7.97 21.11
C SER A 86 14.36 -8.43 22.46
N GLY A 87 13.51 -8.90 23.38
CA GLY A 87 13.94 -9.47 24.67
C GLY A 87 14.77 -10.75 24.49
N ARG A 88 14.38 -11.64 23.56
CA ARG A 88 15.16 -12.85 23.27
C ARG A 88 16.50 -12.53 22.62
N ALA A 89 16.49 -11.61 21.64
CA ALA A 89 17.71 -11.14 20.99
C ALA A 89 18.71 -10.58 22.00
N SER A 90 18.23 -9.69 22.87
CA SER A 90 19.04 -9.09 23.94
C SER A 90 19.59 -10.14 24.93
N ALA A 91 18.76 -11.11 25.36
CA ALA A 91 19.20 -12.16 26.26
C ALA A 91 20.31 -13.06 25.68
N LEU A 92 20.39 -13.15 24.35
CA LEU A 92 21.40 -13.92 23.62
C LEU A 92 22.55 -13.07 23.08
N ASN A 93 22.58 -11.76 23.38
CA ASN A 93 23.50 -10.79 22.80
C ASN A 93 23.52 -10.83 21.25
N LYS A 94 22.36 -11.03 20.62
CA LYS A 94 22.19 -10.98 19.16
C LYS A 94 21.71 -9.57 18.78
N PRO A 95 22.37 -8.89 17.82
CA PRO A 95 21.91 -7.57 17.39
C PRO A 95 20.50 -7.63 16.81
N LEU A 96 19.65 -6.69 17.23
CA LEU A 96 18.36 -6.42 16.61
C LEU A 96 18.52 -5.31 15.57
N VAL A 97 18.34 -5.64 14.31
CA VAL A 97 18.42 -4.72 13.16
C VAL A 97 17.01 -4.38 12.69
N LEU A 98 16.70 -3.07 12.64
CA LEU A 98 15.48 -2.57 12.05
C LEU A 98 15.77 -2.04 10.64
N ASP A 99 15.10 -2.58 9.62
CA ASP A 99 15.18 -2.08 8.25
C ASP A 99 14.06 -1.08 7.95
N LEU A 100 14.44 0.10 7.42
CA LEU A 100 13.53 1.18 7.03
C LEU A 100 13.79 1.59 5.58
N ASP A 101 12.71 1.69 4.79
CA ASP A 101 12.75 2.13 3.41
C ASP A 101 12.24 3.56 3.20
N ASP A 102 11.33 4.05 4.06
CA ASP A 102 10.69 5.35 4.00
C ASP A 102 10.72 6.09 5.36
N ASP A 103 10.70 7.43 5.32
CA ASP A 103 10.57 8.29 6.49
C ASP A 103 9.11 8.45 6.95
N LEU A 104 8.55 7.40 7.55
CA LEU A 104 7.15 7.39 8.00
C LEU A 104 6.83 8.46 9.06
N LEU A 105 7.84 8.96 9.78
CA LEU A 105 7.67 10.03 10.78
C LEU A 105 7.40 11.39 10.14
N SER A 106 7.74 11.57 8.86
CA SER A 106 7.64 12.83 8.11
C SER A 106 6.63 12.76 6.95
N LEU A 107 5.61 11.90 7.03
CA LEU A 107 4.54 11.85 6.03
C LEU A 107 3.88 13.23 5.85
N PRO A 108 3.81 13.77 4.60
CA PRO A 108 3.14 15.03 4.33
C PRO A 108 1.66 15.03 4.74
N PRO A 109 1.07 16.18 5.09
CA PRO A 109 -0.35 16.25 5.52
C PRO A 109 -1.35 15.74 4.47
N ASP A 110 -1.02 15.88 3.19
CA ASP A 110 -1.81 15.45 2.03
C ASP A 110 -1.47 14.04 1.54
N HIS A 111 -0.48 13.37 2.15
CA HIS A 111 -0.14 12.00 1.80
C HIS A 111 -1.35 11.07 2.05
N PRO A 112 -1.75 10.21 1.10
CA PRO A 112 -2.94 9.37 1.24
C PRO A 112 -2.97 8.52 2.51
N ASP A 113 -1.85 7.95 2.93
CA ASP A 113 -1.78 7.16 4.16
C ASP A 113 -1.94 8.03 5.43
N ARG A 114 -1.49 9.31 5.39
CA ARG A 114 -1.73 10.24 6.49
C ARG A 114 -3.17 10.71 6.51
N VAL A 115 -3.73 11.07 5.36
CA VAL A 115 -5.16 11.40 5.21
C VAL A 115 -6.03 10.22 5.64
N ALA A 116 -5.67 8.99 5.30
CA ALA A 116 -6.34 7.78 5.77
C ALA A 116 -6.05 7.47 7.25
N THR A 117 -5.09 8.15 7.88
CA THR A 117 -4.59 7.88 9.24
C THR A 117 -4.02 6.46 9.42
N TYR A 118 -3.52 5.86 8.34
CA TYR A 118 -3.09 4.47 8.31
C TYR A 118 -1.95 4.18 9.28
N TYR A 119 -0.96 5.08 9.36
CA TYR A 119 0.18 4.91 10.25
C TYR A 119 -0.01 5.53 11.64
N ALA A 120 -1.01 6.38 11.86
CA ALA A 120 -1.12 7.16 13.08
C ALA A 120 -1.04 6.34 14.38
N SER A 121 -1.76 5.21 14.45
CA SER A 121 -1.72 4.30 15.61
C SER A 121 -0.45 3.44 15.69
N ARG A 122 0.32 3.36 14.60
CA ARG A 122 1.53 2.52 14.47
C ARG A 122 2.81 3.27 14.76
N LEU A 123 2.81 4.59 14.52
CA LEU A 123 3.99 5.44 14.70
C LEU A 123 4.65 5.36 16.09
N PRO A 124 3.92 5.24 17.23
CA PRO A 124 4.56 5.08 18.53
C PRO A 124 5.44 3.83 18.61
N ALA A 125 4.96 2.69 18.09
CA ALA A 125 5.72 1.44 18.10
C ALA A 125 6.91 1.50 17.14
N ILE A 126 6.74 2.11 15.95
CA ILE A 126 7.82 2.34 14.99
C ILE A 126 8.90 3.25 15.59
N LEU A 127 8.52 4.37 16.21
CA LEU A 127 9.46 5.27 16.88
C LEU A 127 10.21 4.57 18.03
N HIS A 128 9.49 3.76 18.82
CA HIS A 128 10.09 2.95 19.86
C HIS A 128 11.15 1.99 19.30
N ALA A 129 10.82 1.28 18.20
CA ALA A 129 11.74 0.36 17.55
C ALA A 129 12.95 1.06 16.94
N ILE A 130 12.78 2.26 16.34
CA ILE A 130 13.90 3.09 15.84
C ILE A 130 14.89 3.42 16.97
N ILE A 131 14.37 3.82 18.13
CA ILE A 131 15.20 4.23 19.27
C ILE A 131 15.88 3.02 19.92
N GLN A 132 15.20 1.89 20.01
CA GLN A 132 15.64 0.72 20.76
C GLN A 132 16.51 -0.25 19.95
N ALA A 133 16.36 -0.32 18.63
CA ALA A 133 17.13 -1.24 17.80
C ALA A 133 18.65 -0.99 17.97
N ASP A 134 19.42 -2.08 17.99
CA ASP A 134 20.87 -2.02 18.08
C ASP A 134 21.47 -1.38 16.81
N ALA A 135 20.83 -1.57 15.68
CA ALA A 135 21.21 -1.00 14.39
C ALA A 135 19.99 -0.74 13.50
N LEU A 136 20.13 0.23 12.60
CA LEU A 136 19.18 0.46 11.52
C LEU A 136 19.87 0.31 10.16
N THR A 137 19.18 -0.30 9.21
CA THR A 137 19.54 -0.24 7.79
C THR A 137 18.52 0.59 7.03
N VAL A 138 18.99 1.51 6.17
CA VAL A 138 18.16 2.45 5.44
C VAL A 138 18.53 2.51 3.96
N THR A 139 17.58 2.93 3.12
CA THR A 139 17.72 2.91 1.66
C THR A 139 18.50 4.09 1.09
N THR A 140 18.47 5.25 1.74
CA THR A 140 19.01 6.50 1.18
C THR A 140 19.73 7.34 2.22
N ARG A 141 20.64 8.24 1.75
CA ARG A 141 21.30 9.20 2.62
C ARG A 141 20.34 10.18 3.30
N PRO A 142 19.34 10.76 2.62
CA PRO A 142 18.37 11.62 3.28
C PRO A 142 17.63 10.91 4.41
N LEU A 143 17.23 9.64 4.22
CA LEU A 143 16.61 8.85 5.29
C LEU A 143 17.58 8.60 6.46
N MET A 144 18.85 8.27 6.15
CA MET A 144 19.88 8.12 7.18
C MET A 144 20.03 9.40 8.02
N GLU A 145 20.08 10.56 7.37
CA GLU A 145 20.21 11.85 8.05
C GLU A 145 18.99 12.17 8.91
N ALA A 146 17.79 11.88 8.43
CA ALA A 146 16.54 12.08 9.18
C ALA A 146 16.44 11.23 10.46
N ILE A 147 17.03 10.03 10.46
CA ILE A 147 16.91 9.05 11.55
C ILE A 147 18.12 9.08 12.51
N ARG A 148 19.29 9.55 12.06
CA ARG A 148 20.56 9.52 12.84
C ARG A 148 20.45 10.11 14.24
N GLY A 149 19.65 11.16 14.43
CA GLY A 149 19.44 11.77 15.74
C GLY A 149 18.63 10.90 16.70
N LEU A 150 17.82 9.96 16.17
CA LEU A 150 17.01 9.01 16.94
C LEU A 150 17.80 7.75 17.27
N ASN A 151 18.67 7.33 16.37
CA ASN A 151 19.58 6.20 16.58
C ASN A 151 20.90 6.47 15.82
N PRO A 152 22.05 6.53 16.53
CA PRO A 152 23.33 6.80 15.89
C PRO A 152 23.89 5.62 15.08
N ASN A 153 23.33 4.43 15.23
CA ASN A 153 23.79 3.20 14.59
C ASN A 153 22.98 2.95 13.31
N VAL A 154 23.21 3.76 12.26
CA VAL A 154 22.48 3.69 11.00
C VAL A 154 23.45 3.39 9.85
N TRP A 155 23.12 2.38 9.05
CA TRP A 155 23.88 1.93 7.88
C TRP A 155 23.08 2.12 6.58
N LEU A 156 23.77 2.55 5.54
CA LEU A 156 23.20 2.77 4.23
C LEU A 156 23.29 1.49 3.38
N LEU A 157 22.16 0.89 3.08
CA LEU A 157 22.00 -0.23 2.14
C LEU A 157 20.98 0.17 1.06
N PRO A 158 21.40 0.77 -0.07
CA PRO A 158 20.52 1.20 -1.14
C PRO A 158 19.76 0.03 -1.78
N ASN A 159 18.60 0.34 -2.40
CA ASN A 159 17.91 -0.61 -3.25
C ASN A 159 18.66 -0.80 -4.56
N TYR A 160 18.76 -2.04 -5.00
CA TYR A 160 19.36 -2.43 -6.30
C TYR A 160 18.35 -3.28 -7.08
N LEU A 161 18.48 -3.26 -8.40
CA LEU A 161 17.64 -4.09 -9.26
C LEU A 161 18.13 -5.54 -9.20
N ASP A 162 17.22 -6.46 -8.98
CA ASP A 162 17.52 -7.90 -9.02
C ASP A 162 17.46 -8.38 -10.48
N GLU A 163 18.62 -8.64 -11.06
CA GLU A 163 18.80 -9.11 -12.44
C GLU A 163 18.30 -10.54 -12.66
N THR A 164 18.00 -11.28 -11.61
CA THR A 164 17.36 -12.61 -11.73
C THR A 164 15.84 -12.50 -11.94
N LEU A 165 15.26 -11.34 -11.62
CA LEU A 165 13.85 -11.05 -11.78
C LEU A 165 13.58 -10.20 -13.03
N TRP A 166 14.45 -9.23 -13.35
CA TRP A 166 14.25 -8.25 -14.39
C TRP A 166 15.12 -8.54 -15.62
N ASP A 167 14.45 -8.84 -16.75
CA ASP A 167 15.07 -8.89 -18.05
C ASP A 167 15.18 -7.47 -18.66
N PHE A 168 16.37 -7.09 -19.12
CA PHE A 168 16.58 -5.82 -19.81
C PHE A 168 16.08 -5.91 -21.25
N ARG A 169 15.00 -5.22 -21.55
CA ARG A 169 14.41 -5.19 -22.89
C ARG A 169 14.93 -3.99 -23.70
N PRO A 170 15.08 -4.11 -25.02
CA PRO A 170 15.39 -2.95 -25.86
C PRO A 170 14.23 -1.94 -25.84
N ALA A 171 14.51 -0.71 -26.24
CA ALA A 171 13.47 0.27 -26.47
C ALA A 171 12.45 -0.25 -27.49
N LYS A 172 11.18 0.00 -27.25
CA LYS A 172 10.10 -0.42 -28.15
C LYS A 172 10.20 0.33 -29.47
N ALA A 173 10.22 -0.40 -30.57
CA ALA A 173 10.11 0.15 -31.91
C ALA A 173 8.62 0.25 -32.29
N THR A 174 7.99 1.38 -32.01
CA THR A 174 6.58 1.62 -32.36
C THR A 174 6.49 2.15 -33.79
N PRO A 175 5.73 1.47 -34.71
CA PRO A 175 5.49 1.98 -36.04
C PRO A 175 4.85 3.38 -36.03
N SER A 176 5.21 4.22 -36.97
CA SER A 176 4.65 5.60 -37.04
C SER A 176 3.13 5.66 -37.26
N SER A 177 2.53 4.55 -37.66
CA SER A 177 1.08 4.40 -37.82
C SER A 177 0.33 4.04 -36.51
N GLU A 178 1.07 3.70 -35.44
CA GLU A 178 0.51 3.31 -34.14
C GLU A 178 0.65 4.44 -33.11
N ALA A 179 -0.32 4.49 -32.20
CA ALA A 179 -0.25 5.42 -31.09
C ALA A 179 0.84 5.02 -30.09
N LEU A 180 1.64 5.98 -29.65
CA LEU A 180 2.66 5.82 -28.61
C LEU A 180 2.00 5.66 -27.25
N THR A 181 2.60 4.91 -26.36
CA THR A 181 2.09 4.68 -25.00
C THR A 181 2.95 5.40 -23.97
N LEU A 182 2.35 6.31 -23.22
CA LEU A 182 2.93 6.95 -22.04
C LEU A 182 2.46 6.22 -20.78
N LEU A 183 3.42 5.73 -20.01
CA LEU A 183 3.20 4.89 -18.84
C LEU A 183 3.51 5.64 -17.54
N PHE A 184 2.61 5.50 -16.57
CA PHE A 184 2.92 5.70 -15.15
C PHE A 184 2.59 4.42 -14.38
N MET A 185 3.48 4.00 -13.46
CA MET A 185 3.19 2.94 -12.50
C MET A 185 3.45 3.40 -11.06
N GLY A 186 2.54 3.04 -10.15
CA GLY A 186 2.65 3.39 -8.73
C GLY A 186 1.41 3.01 -7.96
N SER A 187 1.49 3.06 -6.62
CA SER A 187 0.34 2.88 -5.74
C SER A 187 -0.48 4.16 -5.63
N SER A 188 -1.66 4.07 -5.03
CA SER A 188 -2.53 5.22 -4.74
C SER A 188 -1.85 6.30 -3.88
N THR A 189 -0.76 5.97 -3.17
CA THR A 189 0.02 6.93 -2.39
C THR A 189 0.72 7.99 -3.25
N HIS A 190 0.87 7.76 -4.55
CA HIS A 190 1.41 8.70 -5.53
C HIS A 190 0.37 9.64 -6.16
N GLN A 191 -0.87 9.68 -5.66
CA GLN A 191 -1.91 10.55 -6.21
C GLN A 191 -1.51 12.04 -6.24
N PRO A 192 -0.91 12.62 -5.17
CA PRO A 192 -0.41 14.00 -5.22
C PRO A 192 0.71 14.20 -6.25
N ASP A 193 1.58 13.20 -6.44
CA ASP A 193 2.70 13.28 -7.38
C ASP A 193 2.20 13.34 -8.83
N VAL A 194 1.22 12.50 -9.19
CA VAL A 194 0.65 12.47 -10.55
C VAL A 194 -0.15 13.72 -10.86
N ALA A 195 -0.78 14.34 -9.87
CA ALA A 195 -1.51 15.59 -10.04
C ALA A 195 -0.62 16.75 -10.52
N LEU A 196 0.69 16.75 -10.20
CA LEU A 196 1.65 17.75 -10.68
C LEU A 196 1.76 17.81 -12.20
N VAL A 197 1.58 16.69 -12.87
CA VAL A 197 1.76 16.57 -14.32
C VAL A 197 0.43 16.50 -15.07
N ALA A 198 -0.70 16.66 -14.40
CA ALA A 198 -2.01 16.64 -15.04
C ALA A 198 -2.13 17.67 -16.19
N GLY A 199 -1.72 18.93 -15.97
CA GLY A 199 -1.70 19.98 -16.99
C GLY A 199 -0.85 19.62 -18.21
N PRO A 200 0.46 19.35 -18.04
CA PRO A 200 1.33 18.86 -19.12
C PRO A 200 0.77 17.66 -19.89
N LEU A 201 0.20 16.67 -19.21
CA LEU A 201 -0.36 15.50 -19.89
C LEU A 201 -1.63 15.84 -20.69
N LEU A 202 -2.44 16.81 -20.23
CA LEU A 202 -3.58 17.32 -21.00
C LEU A 202 -3.13 18.07 -22.26
N GLU A 203 -2.04 18.81 -22.20
CA GLU A 203 -1.46 19.49 -23.38
C GLU A 203 -0.95 18.45 -24.40
N ILE A 204 -0.23 17.44 -23.96
CA ILE A 204 0.19 16.30 -24.79
C ILE A 204 -1.04 15.60 -25.42
N ALA A 205 -2.09 15.37 -24.65
CA ALA A 205 -3.32 14.76 -25.18
C ALA A 205 -3.99 15.61 -26.27
N ARG A 206 -3.98 16.94 -26.13
CA ARG A 206 -4.54 17.87 -27.12
C ARG A 206 -3.71 17.92 -28.40
N GLU A 207 -2.38 17.93 -28.28
CA GLU A 207 -1.45 18.00 -29.41
C GLU A 207 -1.42 16.69 -30.20
N PHE A 208 -1.16 15.58 -29.53
CA PHE A 208 -0.99 14.26 -30.18
C PHE A 208 -2.33 13.55 -30.46
N ARG A 209 -3.41 13.94 -29.82
CA ARG A 209 -4.76 13.38 -30.00
C ARG A 209 -4.75 11.84 -29.92
N GLN A 210 -5.11 11.16 -31.02
CA GLN A 210 -5.10 9.70 -31.10
C GLN A 210 -3.70 9.10 -31.23
N GLY A 211 -2.66 9.92 -31.42
CA GLY A 211 -1.27 9.49 -31.52
C GLY A 211 -0.62 9.11 -30.19
N VAL A 212 -1.27 9.37 -29.04
CA VAL A 212 -0.79 9.00 -27.70
C VAL A 212 -1.87 8.29 -26.90
N LYS A 213 -1.45 7.26 -26.15
CA LYS A 213 -2.25 6.55 -25.14
C LYS A 213 -1.63 6.74 -23.78
N PHE A 214 -2.45 6.91 -22.75
CA PHE A 214 -2.00 7.01 -21.36
C PHE A 214 -2.35 5.74 -20.62
N LEU A 215 -1.36 5.13 -20.00
CA LEU A 215 -1.50 3.88 -19.26
C LEU A 215 -1.07 4.11 -17.80
N PHE A 216 -2.02 3.97 -16.89
CA PHE A 216 -1.79 4.11 -15.45
C PHE A 216 -1.93 2.75 -14.78
N TYR A 217 -0.85 2.28 -14.15
CA TYR A 217 -0.84 1.06 -13.35
C TYR A 217 -0.87 1.37 -11.86
N GLY A 218 -1.84 0.78 -11.14
CA GLY A 218 -1.95 0.83 -9.68
C GLY A 218 -2.48 2.14 -9.10
N ILE A 219 -2.65 3.16 -9.93
CA ILE A 219 -3.14 4.48 -9.56
C ILE A 219 -4.15 4.97 -10.58
N GLN A 220 -5.22 5.62 -10.11
CA GLN A 220 -6.19 6.27 -10.98
C GLN A 220 -5.54 7.47 -11.70
N PRO A 221 -5.81 7.68 -12.99
CA PRO A 221 -5.38 8.88 -13.69
C PRO A 221 -6.00 10.12 -13.05
N PRO A 222 -5.38 11.32 -13.24
CA PRO A 222 -6.03 12.57 -12.92
C PRO A 222 -7.44 12.64 -13.54
N PRO A 223 -8.45 13.22 -12.84
CA PRO A 223 -9.84 13.21 -13.29
C PRO A 223 -10.02 13.73 -14.72
N GLU A 224 -9.30 14.79 -15.07
CA GLU A 224 -9.39 15.43 -16.39
C GLU A 224 -8.83 14.52 -17.51
N LEU A 225 -7.85 13.67 -17.19
CA LEU A 225 -7.31 12.66 -18.12
C LEU A 225 -8.19 11.44 -18.20
N ALA A 226 -8.88 11.06 -17.12
CA ALA A 226 -9.76 9.90 -17.09
C ALA A 226 -10.90 9.98 -18.10
N GLU A 227 -11.33 11.20 -18.47
CA GLU A 227 -12.36 11.47 -19.47
C GLU A 227 -11.85 11.33 -20.92
N ILE A 228 -10.54 11.23 -21.13
CA ILE A 228 -9.93 11.09 -22.45
C ILE A 228 -9.98 9.63 -22.87
N ALA A 229 -10.58 9.34 -24.03
CA ALA A 229 -10.78 7.97 -24.54
C ALA A 229 -9.50 7.14 -24.67
N GLN A 230 -8.34 7.77 -24.80
CA GLN A 230 -7.02 7.12 -24.90
C GLN A 230 -6.38 6.83 -23.54
N THR A 231 -7.06 7.17 -22.43
CA THR A 231 -6.58 6.91 -21.07
C THR A 231 -7.11 5.59 -20.55
N SER A 232 -6.23 4.78 -19.99
CA SER A 232 -6.56 3.49 -19.38
C SER A 232 -5.95 3.37 -17.99
N PHE A 233 -6.72 2.75 -17.10
CA PHE A 233 -6.28 2.37 -15.76
C PHE A 233 -6.22 0.85 -15.66
N GLN A 234 -5.14 0.35 -15.09
CA GLN A 234 -4.96 -1.06 -14.79
C GLN A 234 -4.69 -1.21 -13.28
N PRO A 235 -5.56 -1.87 -12.53
CA PRO A 235 -5.26 -2.18 -11.14
C PRO A 235 -4.07 -3.16 -11.07
N VAL A 236 -3.16 -2.93 -10.12
CA VAL A 236 -2.12 -3.91 -9.82
C VAL A 236 -2.69 -4.88 -8.79
N LEU A 237 -3.11 -6.05 -9.26
CA LEU A 237 -3.68 -7.13 -8.44
C LEU A 237 -2.65 -8.26 -8.28
N THR A 238 -1.44 -7.90 -7.86
CA THR A 238 -0.37 -8.88 -7.64
C THR A 238 -0.22 -9.15 -6.15
N TYR A 239 0.00 -10.41 -5.81
CA TYR A 239 0.17 -10.84 -4.42
C TYR A 239 1.63 -10.80 -3.98
N THR A 240 2.56 -10.90 -4.93
CA THR A 240 4.00 -10.86 -4.68
C THR A 240 4.69 -9.88 -5.62
N TYR A 241 5.90 -9.43 -5.24
CA TYR A 241 6.71 -8.62 -6.14
C TYR A 241 7.11 -9.36 -7.43
N ARG A 242 7.35 -10.66 -7.36
CA ARG A 242 7.65 -11.50 -8.54
C ARG A 242 6.51 -11.53 -9.54
N ASP A 243 5.26 -11.53 -9.05
CA ASP A 243 4.08 -11.42 -9.92
C ASP A 243 3.97 -10.02 -10.54
N PHE A 244 4.30 -8.98 -9.80
CA PHE A 244 4.40 -7.62 -10.32
C PHE A 244 5.45 -7.52 -11.43
N VAL A 245 6.65 -8.04 -11.23
CA VAL A 245 7.71 -8.06 -12.25
C VAL A 245 7.26 -8.80 -13.52
N ARG A 246 6.59 -9.95 -13.36
CA ARG A 246 6.04 -10.71 -14.49
C ARG A 246 4.97 -9.92 -15.25
N LEU A 247 4.08 -9.22 -14.54
CA LEU A 247 3.08 -8.33 -15.14
C LEU A 247 3.75 -7.20 -15.92
N MET A 248 4.72 -6.53 -15.32
CA MET A 248 5.47 -5.43 -15.95
C MET A 248 6.32 -5.95 -17.11
N GLY A 249 6.85 -7.17 -17.02
CA GLY A 249 7.54 -7.87 -18.11
C GLY A 249 6.69 -8.03 -19.37
N GLY A 250 5.37 -8.15 -19.23
CA GLY A 250 4.41 -8.17 -20.36
C GLY A 250 3.99 -6.78 -20.86
N THR A 251 4.27 -5.72 -20.10
CA THR A 251 3.84 -4.36 -20.40
C THR A 251 4.80 -3.71 -21.39
N GLN A 252 4.23 -3.06 -22.42
CA GLN A 252 4.99 -2.30 -23.40
C GLN A 252 4.56 -0.83 -23.37
N ALA A 253 5.53 0.07 -23.28
CA ALA A 253 5.32 1.50 -23.40
C ALA A 253 6.50 2.15 -24.12
N ASP A 254 6.29 3.36 -24.61
CA ASP A 254 7.30 4.13 -25.36
C ASP A 254 7.97 5.17 -24.48
N VAL A 255 7.20 5.78 -23.57
CA VAL A 255 7.64 6.81 -22.64
C VAL A 255 7.10 6.50 -21.26
N CYS A 256 7.86 6.77 -20.20
CA CYS A 256 7.37 6.71 -18.83
C CYS A 256 7.59 8.05 -18.10
N ILE A 257 6.82 8.25 -17.03
CA ILE A 257 6.96 9.39 -16.15
C ILE A 257 7.07 8.95 -14.70
N ALA A 258 7.86 9.67 -13.92
CA ALA A 258 7.96 9.50 -12.48
C ALA A 258 7.98 10.87 -11.76
N PRO A 259 6.84 11.57 -11.69
CA PRO A 259 6.73 12.79 -10.94
C PRO A 259 6.84 12.52 -9.44
N LEU A 260 7.41 13.47 -8.69
CA LEU A 260 7.44 13.50 -7.24
C LEU A 260 7.21 14.92 -6.77
N TRP A 261 6.34 15.09 -5.78
CA TRP A 261 6.19 16.36 -5.07
C TRP A 261 7.41 16.63 -4.20
N ASP A 262 7.98 17.83 -4.30
CA ASP A 262 9.19 18.18 -3.54
C ASP A 262 8.89 18.40 -2.05
N ASN A 263 9.19 17.39 -1.25
CA ASN A 263 9.11 17.39 0.21
C ASN A 263 10.15 16.43 0.80
N SER A 264 10.39 16.50 2.12
CA SER A 264 11.40 15.69 2.81
C SER A 264 11.14 14.19 2.69
N PHE A 265 9.88 13.77 2.73
CA PHE A 265 9.48 12.36 2.58
C PHE A 265 9.86 11.81 1.20
N ASN A 266 9.48 12.51 0.12
CA ASN A 266 9.79 12.09 -1.25
C ASN A 266 11.29 12.18 -1.57
N ARG A 267 12.03 13.14 -0.98
CA ARG A 267 13.48 13.22 -1.09
C ARG A 267 14.19 12.03 -0.44
N SER A 268 13.55 11.36 0.51
CA SER A 268 14.08 10.17 1.19
C SER A 268 13.81 8.85 0.45
N LYS A 269 13.01 8.86 -0.62
CA LYS A 269 12.70 7.66 -1.43
C LYS A 269 13.91 7.16 -2.22
N SER A 270 13.85 5.91 -2.69
CA SER A 270 14.83 5.33 -3.58
C SER A 270 14.48 5.54 -5.06
N ALA A 271 15.50 5.49 -5.94
CA ALA A 271 15.32 5.65 -7.39
C ALA A 271 14.83 4.37 -8.11
N ILE A 272 14.19 3.44 -7.41
CA ILE A 272 13.87 2.12 -7.94
C ILE A 272 13.01 2.17 -9.20
N LYS A 273 12.09 3.13 -9.33
CA LYS A 273 11.31 3.32 -10.56
C LYS A 273 12.18 3.59 -11.80
N PHE A 274 13.28 4.31 -11.63
CA PHE A 274 14.23 4.51 -12.73
C PHE A 274 14.86 3.17 -13.17
N TYR A 275 15.23 2.33 -12.21
CA TYR A 275 15.84 1.03 -12.54
C TYR A 275 14.82 0.09 -13.20
N GLU A 276 13.60 0.02 -12.68
CA GLU A 276 12.51 -0.80 -13.23
C GLU A 276 12.13 -0.36 -14.64
N TYR A 277 11.88 0.93 -14.88
CA TYR A 277 11.59 1.47 -16.21
C TYR A 277 12.74 1.25 -17.21
N THR A 278 13.99 1.38 -16.73
CA THR A 278 15.18 1.11 -17.52
C THR A 278 15.25 -0.36 -17.95
N ALA A 279 14.97 -1.30 -17.05
CA ALA A 279 14.90 -2.73 -17.38
C ALA A 279 13.76 -3.00 -18.37
N MET A 280 12.61 -2.35 -18.22
CA MET A 280 11.49 -2.44 -19.16
C MET A 280 11.81 -1.88 -20.55
N GLY A 281 12.92 -1.18 -20.73
CA GLY A 281 13.31 -0.59 -22.02
C GLY A 281 12.51 0.68 -22.36
N ILE A 282 12.12 1.47 -21.37
CA ILE A 282 11.25 2.64 -21.53
C ILE A 282 12.04 3.91 -21.21
N ALA A 283 12.08 4.86 -22.15
CA ALA A 283 12.67 6.18 -21.94
C ALA A 283 11.78 7.01 -21.00
N GLY A 284 12.37 7.69 -20.00
CA GLY A 284 11.61 8.34 -18.95
C GLY A 284 11.88 9.82 -18.76
N VAL A 285 10.84 10.50 -18.21
CA VAL A 285 10.95 11.83 -17.63
C VAL A 285 10.67 11.68 -16.12
N TYR A 286 11.56 12.23 -15.30
CA TYR A 286 11.58 12.07 -13.85
C TYR A 286 11.60 13.44 -13.17
N ALA A 287 11.13 13.53 -11.93
CA ALA A 287 11.26 14.76 -11.14
C ALA A 287 12.73 15.14 -10.94
N ASP A 288 13.09 16.40 -11.20
CA ASP A 288 14.45 16.93 -10.96
C ASP A 288 14.68 17.20 -9.46
N MET A 289 14.77 16.12 -8.73
CA MET A 289 15.05 16.10 -7.29
C MET A 289 15.56 14.71 -6.87
N PRO A 290 16.21 14.57 -5.71
CA PRO A 290 16.41 13.25 -5.11
C PRO A 290 15.08 12.47 -5.01
N PRO A 291 15.06 11.18 -5.29
CA PRO A 291 16.22 10.31 -5.58
C PRO A 291 16.69 10.29 -7.04
N PHE A 292 15.93 10.86 -7.97
CA PHE A 292 16.23 10.72 -9.40
C PHE A 292 17.45 11.54 -9.83
N SER A 293 17.58 12.78 -9.36
CA SER A 293 18.73 13.63 -9.68
C SER A 293 20.08 13.09 -9.15
N ASP A 294 20.05 12.13 -8.23
CA ASP A 294 21.25 11.48 -7.71
C ASP A 294 21.81 10.40 -8.65
N VAL A 295 20.98 9.90 -9.59
CA VAL A 295 21.31 8.76 -10.44
C VAL A 295 21.14 9.02 -11.94
N ILE A 296 20.42 10.08 -12.32
CA ILE A 296 20.12 10.46 -13.69
C ILE A 296 20.82 11.78 -14.03
N HIS A 297 21.58 11.81 -15.13
CA HIS A 297 22.05 13.04 -15.76
C HIS A 297 21.07 13.45 -16.84
N ASP A 298 20.54 14.66 -16.75
CA ASP A 298 19.49 15.16 -17.66
C ASP A 298 19.93 15.06 -19.13
N GLY A 299 19.09 14.41 -19.95
CA GLY A 299 19.37 14.16 -21.37
C GLY A 299 20.35 13.05 -21.67
N VAL A 300 20.83 12.30 -20.66
CA VAL A 300 21.82 11.20 -20.84
C VAL A 300 21.18 9.84 -20.57
N GLU A 301 20.67 9.56 -19.35
CA GLU A 301 19.99 8.31 -19.00
C GLU A 301 18.46 8.48 -18.98
N GLY A 302 17.96 9.70 -19.10
CA GLY A 302 16.57 10.10 -19.06
C GLY A 302 16.49 11.62 -18.98
N PHE A 303 15.30 12.16 -18.85
CA PHE A 303 15.09 13.58 -18.61
C PHE A 303 14.67 13.86 -17.17
N LEU A 304 15.14 15.00 -16.64
CA LEU A 304 14.75 15.53 -15.33
C LEU A 304 13.89 16.78 -15.54
N ALA A 305 12.73 16.90 -14.90
CA ALA A 305 11.81 18.04 -15.05
C ALA A 305 11.33 18.59 -13.72
N ARG A 306 11.24 19.94 -13.60
CA ARG A 306 10.76 20.68 -12.42
C ARG A 306 9.45 21.40 -12.67
N SER A 307 9.37 22.11 -13.81
CA SER A 307 8.20 22.93 -14.11
C SER A 307 7.22 22.18 -15.02
N PRO A 308 5.95 22.58 -15.04
CA PRO A 308 4.97 22.04 -16.00
C PRO A 308 5.44 22.12 -17.44
N GLU A 309 6.10 23.23 -17.83
CA GLU A 309 6.63 23.46 -19.17
C GLU A 309 7.74 22.44 -19.50
N GLU A 310 8.67 22.20 -18.55
CA GLU A 310 9.73 21.20 -18.72
C GLU A 310 9.16 19.78 -18.86
N TRP A 311 8.13 19.42 -18.07
CA TRP A 311 7.44 18.14 -18.20
C TRP A 311 6.83 17.98 -19.59
N TYR A 312 6.09 18.99 -20.05
CA TYR A 312 5.47 18.98 -21.38
C TYR A 312 6.54 18.83 -22.49
N GLU A 313 7.56 19.72 -22.51
CA GLU A 313 8.60 19.72 -23.55
C GLU A 313 9.38 18.41 -23.61
N LYS A 314 9.80 17.87 -22.44
CA LYS A 314 10.60 16.65 -22.36
C LYS A 314 9.79 15.41 -22.73
N ILE A 315 8.52 15.33 -22.34
CA ILE A 315 7.60 14.28 -22.79
C ILE A 315 7.40 14.38 -24.32
N ARG A 316 7.14 15.56 -24.84
CA ARG A 316 6.96 15.82 -26.27
C ARG A 316 8.18 15.36 -27.09
N LEU A 317 9.38 15.75 -26.65
CA LEU A 317 10.64 15.32 -27.31
C LEU A 317 10.74 13.77 -27.37
N LEU A 318 10.41 13.09 -26.27
CA LEU A 318 10.44 11.61 -26.26
C LEU A 318 9.34 11.00 -27.15
N LEU A 319 8.21 11.64 -27.30
CA LEU A 319 7.15 11.16 -28.21
C LEU A 319 7.53 11.36 -29.67
N GLU A 320 8.21 12.45 -30.03
CA GLU A 320 8.56 12.79 -31.41
C GLU A 320 9.80 12.05 -31.93
N ASP A 321 10.78 11.71 -31.04
CA ASP A 321 12.08 11.18 -31.46
C ASP A 321 12.34 9.74 -30.97
N ALA A 322 12.10 8.78 -31.84
CA ALA A 322 12.34 7.37 -31.54
C ALA A 322 13.83 7.05 -31.35
N ALA A 323 14.72 7.70 -32.11
CA ALA A 323 16.16 7.49 -31.98
C ALA A 323 16.69 8.02 -30.65
N LEU A 324 16.12 9.13 -30.17
CA LEU A 324 16.41 9.67 -28.84
C LEU A 324 15.97 8.69 -27.74
N ARG A 325 14.75 8.11 -27.83
CA ARG A 325 14.29 7.07 -26.87
C ARG A 325 15.26 5.89 -26.82
N GLU A 326 15.64 5.35 -27.96
CA GLU A 326 16.58 4.22 -28.06
C GLU A 326 17.94 4.56 -27.43
N LYS A 327 18.48 5.75 -27.73
CA LYS A 327 19.74 6.23 -27.16
C LYS A 327 19.67 6.33 -25.63
N LEU A 328 18.64 6.98 -25.08
CA LEU A 328 18.48 7.15 -23.62
C LEU A 328 18.33 5.80 -22.93
N VAL A 329 17.49 4.91 -23.46
CA VAL A 329 17.32 3.55 -22.91
C VAL A 329 18.63 2.78 -22.90
N SER A 330 19.36 2.78 -24.02
CA SER A 330 20.64 2.07 -24.13
C SER A 330 21.67 2.61 -23.12
N THR A 331 21.74 3.94 -22.97
CA THR A 331 22.65 4.59 -22.01
C THR A 331 22.25 4.27 -20.57
N ALA A 332 20.95 4.40 -20.24
CA ALA A 332 20.41 4.06 -18.91
C ALA A 332 20.69 2.60 -18.55
N GLN A 333 20.45 1.67 -19.49
CA GLN A 333 20.74 0.24 -19.28
C GLN A 333 22.22 -0.03 -19.03
N GLY A 334 23.11 0.63 -19.78
CA GLY A 334 24.56 0.55 -19.54
C GLY A 334 24.92 1.00 -18.12
N ARG A 335 24.32 2.12 -17.68
CA ARG A 335 24.52 2.65 -16.33
C ARG A 335 23.99 1.71 -15.25
N VAL A 336 22.74 1.26 -15.36
CA VAL A 336 22.11 0.37 -14.36
C VAL A 336 22.87 -0.96 -14.26
N ARG A 337 23.26 -1.58 -15.39
CA ARG A 337 24.07 -2.81 -15.38
C ARG A 337 25.41 -2.64 -14.70
N SER A 338 26.05 -1.47 -14.81
CA SER A 338 27.38 -1.24 -14.24
C SER A 338 27.36 -0.84 -12.76
N SER A 339 26.23 -0.32 -12.25
CA SER A 339 26.24 0.35 -10.92
C SER A 339 25.02 0.08 -10.03
N ALA A 340 23.99 -0.62 -10.51
CA ALA A 340 22.74 -0.76 -9.78
C ALA A 340 22.14 -2.18 -9.80
N LEU A 341 22.92 -3.22 -10.15
CA LEU A 341 22.49 -4.61 -10.06
C LEU A 341 22.78 -5.20 -8.68
N MET A 342 21.91 -6.09 -8.23
CA MET A 342 22.00 -6.73 -6.91
C MET A 342 23.27 -7.59 -6.80
N GLU A 343 23.62 -8.37 -7.83
CA GLU A 343 24.82 -9.23 -7.84
C GLU A 343 26.09 -8.45 -7.47
N GLY A 344 26.26 -7.25 -8.03
CA GLY A 344 27.43 -6.41 -7.77
C GLY A 344 27.47 -5.79 -6.36
N HIS A 345 26.37 -5.84 -5.63
CA HIS A 345 26.23 -5.08 -4.38
C HIS A 345 25.75 -5.90 -3.16
N ALA A 346 25.27 -7.11 -3.36
CA ALA A 346 24.74 -7.95 -2.27
C ALA A 346 25.78 -8.24 -1.17
N GLY A 347 27.07 -8.29 -1.52
CA GLY A 347 28.17 -8.42 -0.56
C GLY A 347 28.15 -7.36 0.55
N ARG A 348 27.61 -6.16 0.26
CA ARG A 348 27.48 -5.07 1.24
C ARG A 348 26.57 -5.44 2.40
N TRP A 349 25.53 -6.26 2.20
CA TRP A 349 24.68 -6.75 3.30
C TRP A 349 25.51 -7.62 4.27
N ARG A 350 26.29 -8.55 3.75
CA ARG A 350 27.17 -9.38 4.56
C ARG A 350 28.18 -8.55 5.34
N GLU A 351 28.85 -7.61 4.67
CA GLU A 351 29.83 -6.72 5.28
C GLU A 351 29.20 -5.85 6.37
N THR A 352 28.05 -5.22 6.06
CA THR A 352 27.31 -4.38 7.02
C THR A 352 26.84 -5.18 8.23
N TYR A 353 26.29 -6.36 8.04
CA TYR A 353 25.83 -7.19 9.15
C TYR A 353 27.00 -7.73 9.98
N ALA A 354 28.13 -8.05 9.36
CA ALA A 354 29.36 -8.40 10.08
C ALA A 354 29.90 -7.23 10.91
N GLU A 355 29.87 -6.03 10.36
CA GLU A 355 30.24 -4.79 11.08
C GLU A 355 29.29 -4.56 12.27
N ILE A 356 27.97 -4.66 12.09
CA ILE A 356 26.97 -4.52 13.16
C ILE A 356 27.25 -5.54 14.29
N CYS A 357 27.53 -6.79 13.94
CA CYS A 357 27.81 -7.83 14.95
C CYS A 357 29.13 -7.66 15.70
N SER A 358 30.10 -6.96 15.11
CA SER A 358 31.46 -6.81 15.65
C SER A 358 31.71 -5.47 16.32
N SER A 359 30.91 -4.44 15.99
CA SER A 359 31.12 -3.09 16.49
C SER A 359 30.36 -2.85 17.81
N PRO A 360 30.97 -2.13 18.77
CA PRO A 360 30.22 -1.68 19.94
C PRO A 360 29.16 -0.66 19.48
N HIS A 361 27.94 -0.85 19.95
CA HIS A 361 26.85 0.08 19.65
C HIS A 361 27.14 1.47 20.21
N LYS A 362 27.03 2.48 19.34
CA LYS A 362 27.18 3.89 19.76
C LYS A 362 25.98 4.24 20.64
N THR A 363 26.25 4.92 21.74
CA THR A 363 25.25 5.53 22.61
C THR A 363 25.23 7.03 22.37
N GLY A 364 24.09 7.67 22.41
CA GLY A 364 24.00 9.12 22.22
C GLY A 364 22.86 9.52 21.30
N ILE A 365 21.64 9.37 21.83
CA ILE A 365 20.42 9.85 21.17
C ILE A 365 20.35 11.38 21.34
N GLU A 366 20.06 12.09 20.26
CA GLU A 366 19.87 13.54 20.30
C GLU A 366 18.51 13.88 20.91
N LYS A 367 18.51 14.50 22.10
CA LYS A 367 17.27 14.87 22.82
C LYS A 367 16.29 15.66 21.94
N GLN A 368 16.81 16.61 21.14
CA GLN A 368 15.97 17.43 20.27
C GLN A 368 15.33 16.60 19.16
N ALA A 369 16.07 15.67 18.55
CA ALA A 369 15.52 14.77 17.52
C ALA A 369 14.38 13.90 18.06
N VAL A 370 14.47 13.41 19.30
CA VAL A 370 13.41 12.66 19.96
C VAL A 370 12.18 13.54 20.23
N ILE A 371 12.38 14.76 20.72
CA ILE A 371 11.29 15.72 20.96
C ILE A 371 10.55 16.04 19.65
N ASP A 372 11.28 16.31 18.57
CA ASP A 372 10.72 16.63 17.27
C ASP A 372 9.96 15.42 16.67
N ALA A 373 10.52 14.22 16.80
CA ALA A 373 9.85 12.98 16.36
C ALA A 373 8.58 12.70 17.16
N LEU A 374 8.62 12.83 18.49
CA LEU A 374 7.43 12.72 19.35
C LEU A 374 6.37 13.76 18.97
N GLY A 375 6.79 15.00 18.69
CA GLY A 375 5.87 16.05 18.24
C GLY A 375 5.13 15.65 16.96
N ARG A 376 5.84 15.11 15.96
CA ARG A 376 5.23 14.61 14.72
C ARG A 376 4.26 13.43 14.97
N VAL A 377 4.63 12.51 15.84
CA VAL A 377 3.77 11.37 16.23
C VAL A 377 2.50 11.86 16.93
N ILE A 378 2.63 12.78 17.89
CA ILE A 378 1.49 13.34 18.63
C ILE A 378 0.51 14.04 17.68
N VAL A 379 1.00 14.86 16.74
CA VAL A 379 0.14 15.53 15.76
C VAL A 379 -0.66 14.51 14.92
N GLN A 380 -0.02 13.47 14.42
CA GLN A 380 -0.72 12.45 13.63
C GLN A 380 -1.71 11.62 14.46
N MET A 381 -1.40 11.36 15.73
CA MET A 381 -2.34 10.69 16.65
C MET A 381 -3.55 11.58 16.97
N GLU A 382 -3.37 12.88 17.13
CA GLU A 382 -4.49 13.83 17.34
C GLU A 382 -5.39 13.93 16.09
N GLU A 383 -4.79 13.93 14.89
CA GLU A 383 -5.52 13.84 13.62
C GLU A 383 -6.36 12.56 13.56
N PHE A 384 -5.78 11.43 13.95
CA PHE A 384 -6.45 10.12 14.03
C PHE A 384 -7.61 10.16 15.03
N ARG A 385 -7.37 10.64 16.25
CA ARG A 385 -8.39 10.76 17.30
C ARG A 385 -9.56 11.61 16.82
N SER A 386 -9.30 12.79 16.28
CA SER A 386 -10.35 13.70 15.78
C SER A 386 -11.19 13.03 14.67
N LYS A 387 -10.56 12.25 13.81
CA LYS A 387 -11.26 11.52 12.74
C LYS A 387 -12.14 10.40 13.31
N GLN A 388 -11.64 9.65 14.31
CA GLN A 388 -12.41 8.61 14.98
C GLN A 388 -13.63 9.20 15.71
N GLU A 389 -13.47 10.33 16.41
CA GLU A 389 -14.57 11.04 17.09
C GLU A 389 -15.66 11.46 16.09
N LYS A 390 -15.26 12.01 14.92
CA LYS A 390 -16.24 12.37 13.87
C LYS A 390 -16.97 11.14 13.33
N THR A 391 -16.26 10.04 13.12
CA THR A 391 -16.88 8.78 12.65
C THR A 391 -17.86 8.22 13.67
N ILE A 392 -17.47 8.21 14.96
CA ILE A 392 -18.35 7.78 16.08
C ILE A 392 -19.61 8.63 16.12
N ASN A 393 -19.49 9.95 16.02
CA ASN A 393 -20.64 10.86 16.03
C ASN A 393 -21.56 10.60 14.83
N GLN A 394 -21.02 10.40 13.62
CA GLN A 394 -21.80 10.04 12.43
C GLN A 394 -22.56 8.71 12.61
N LEU A 395 -21.90 7.68 13.16
CA LEU A 395 -22.52 6.39 13.44
C LEU A 395 -23.61 6.49 14.50
N ASN A 396 -23.41 7.29 15.55
CA ASN A 396 -24.41 7.55 16.57
C ASN A 396 -25.65 8.25 15.98
N ASP A 397 -25.45 9.27 15.13
CA ASP A 397 -26.54 9.96 14.44
C ASP A 397 -27.29 9.02 13.49
N GLN A 398 -26.60 8.16 12.78
CA GLN A 398 -27.20 7.15 11.90
C GLN A 398 -28.01 6.13 12.72
N SER A 399 -27.47 5.65 13.82
CA SER A 399 -28.13 4.73 14.74
C SER A 399 -29.41 5.34 15.33
N ALA A 400 -29.34 6.61 15.75
CA ALA A 400 -30.51 7.34 16.27
C ALA A 400 -31.64 7.48 15.23
N ARG A 401 -31.28 7.79 13.97
CA ARG A 401 -32.26 7.86 12.85
C ARG A 401 -32.88 6.49 12.57
N GLN A 402 -32.09 5.42 12.61
CA GLN A 402 -32.60 4.05 12.40
C GLN A 402 -33.55 3.64 13.54
N ALA A 403 -33.20 3.95 14.79
CA ALA A 403 -34.05 3.70 15.93
C ALA A 403 -35.42 4.45 15.82
N ALA A 404 -35.38 5.73 15.47
CA ALA A 404 -36.61 6.51 15.26
C ALA A 404 -37.48 5.95 14.11
N SER A 405 -36.88 5.49 13.04
CA SER A 405 -37.60 4.83 11.94
C SER A 405 -38.22 3.49 12.35
N LEU A 406 -37.52 2.72 13.18
CA LEU A 406 -38.02 1.46 13.73
C LEU A 406 -39.21 1.68 14.63
N ASP A 407 -39.15 2.72 15.51
CA ASP A 407 -40.26 3.10 16.40
C ASP A 407 -41.51 3.50 15.60
N GLN A 408 -41.37 4.30 14.55
CA GLN A 408 -42.46 4.67 13.64
C GLN A 408 -43.08 3.44 12.94
N LEU A 409 -42.25 2.51 12.46
CA LEU A 409 -42.73 1.26 11.85
C LEU A 409 -43.46 0.39 12.88
N THR A 410 -42.97 0.30 14.08
CA THR A 410 -43.56 -0.47 15.17
C THR A 410 -44.93 0.11 15.57
N GLN A 411 -45.04 1.43 15.66
CA GLN A 411 -46.30 2.13 15.91
C GLN A 411 -47.32 1.85 14.80
N LYS A 412 -46.91 2.00 13.54
CA LYS A 412 -47.79 1.73 12.39
C LYS A 412 -48.26 0.28 12.34
N LEU A 413 -47.40 -0.68 12.60
CA LEU A 413 -47.77 -2.10 12.69
C LEU A 413 -48.76 -2.37 13.83
N THR A 414 -48.59 -1.68 14.95
CA THR A 414 -49.49 -1.80 16.09
C THR A 414 -50.90 -1.25 15.77
N GLU A 415 -50.97 -0.11 15.08
CA GLU A 415 -52.21 0.49 14.59
C GLU A 415 -52.91 -0.42 13.55
N GLU A 416 -52.18 -0.91 12.57
CA GLU A 416 -52.71 -1.85 11.54
C GLU A 416 -53.19 -3.16 12.18
N ARG A 417 -52.48 -3.69 13.17
CA ARG A 417 -52.89 -4.89 13.93
C ARG A 417 -54.17 -4.65 14.73
N SER A 418 -54.30 -3.50 15.37
CA SER A 418 -55.52 -3.13 16.11
C SER A 418 -56.73 -3.02 15.17
N ALA A 419 -56.62 -2.34 14.03
CA ALA A 419 -57.63 -2.22 13.01
C ALA A 419 -58.06 -3.59 12.42
N ALA A 420 -57.08 -4.47 12.18
CA ALA A 420 -57.36 -5.83 11.69
C ALA A 420 -58.10 -6.68 12.74
N LEU A 421 -57.79 -6.51 14.04
CA LEU A 421 -58.53 -7.20 15.12
C LEU A 421 -59.95 -6.72 15.23
N GLU A 422 -60.23 -5.40 15.14
CA GLU A 422 -61.58 -4.84 15.11
C GLU A 422 -62.38 -5.33 13.91
N GLN A 423 -61.79 -5.35 12.74
CA GLN A 423 -62.41 -5.87 11.52
C GLN A 423 -62.74 -7.36 11.67
N LYS A 424 -61.84 -8.15 12.24
CA LYS A 424 -62.06 -9.56 12.53
C LYS A 424 -63.26 -9.75 13.49
N ALA A 425 -63.32 -9.00 14.61
CA ALA A 425 -64.39 -9.07 15.55
C ALA A 425 -65.76 -8.71 14.92
N THR A 426 -65.78 -7.70 14.03
CA THR A 426 -66.98 -7.31 13.29
C THR A 426 -67.43 -8.43 12.32
N LEU A 427 -66.48 -9.06 11.61
CA LEU A 427 -66.78 -10.20 10.72
C LEU A 427 -67.29 -11.42 11.48
N GLU A 428 -66.72 -11.73 12.65
CA GLU A 428 -67.18 -12.82 13.52
C GLU A 428 -68.61 -12.58 13.98
N LYS A 429 -68.94 -11.35 14.43
CA LYS A 429 -70.31 -10.96 14.81
C LYS A 429 -71.29 -11.12 13.64
N ASN A 430 -70.95 -10.59 12.47
CA ASN A 430 -71.80 -10.73 11.24
C ASN A 430 -71.99 -12.19 10.84
N LEU A 431 -70.96 -13.02 11.01
CA LEU A 431 -71.05 -14.46 10.75
C LEU A 431 -72.00 -15.16 11.71
N ASP A 432 -71.97 -14.79 13.00
CA ASP A 432 -72.86 -15.39 14.00
C ASP A 432 -74.30 -14.92 13.82
N GLU A 433 -74.55 -13.65 13.45
CA GLU A 433 -75.88 -13.16 13.05
C GLU A 433 -76.41 -13.87 11.84
N SER A 434 -75.56 -14.07 10.80
CA SER A 434 -75.93 -14.81 9.58
C SER A 434 -76.27 -16.30 9.84
N LYS A 435 -75.49 -16.94 10.73
CA LYS A 435 -75.81 -18.31 11.19
C LYS A 435 -77.13 -18.40 11.94
N ALA A 436 -77.43 -17.45 12.83
CA ALA A 436 -78.66 -17.38 13.55
C ALA A 436 -79.86 -17.20 12.60
N GLU A 437 -79.71 -16.34 11.58
CA GLU A 437 -80.74 -16.14 10.56
C GLU A 437 -80.94 -17.41 9.67
N ALA A 438 -79.85 -18.08 9.32
CA ALA A 438 -79.92 -19.37 8.57
C ALA A 438 -80.64 -20.45 9.39
N VAL A 439 -80.40 -20.56 10.67
CA VAL A 439 -81.08 -21.49 11.57
C VAL A 439 -82.58 -21.16 11.65
N LYS A 440 -82.95 -19.87 11.74
CA LYS A 440 -84.35 -19.42 11.76
C LYS A 440 -85.05 -19.78 10.44
N LEU A 441 -84.44 -19.48 9.29
CA LEU A 441 -84.93 -19.81 7.97
C LEU A 441 -85.13 -21.34 7.77
N GLN A 442 -84.19 -22.11 8.32
CA GLN A 442 -84.27 -23.58 8.26
C GLN A 442 -85.46 -24.12 9.06
N LYS A 443 -85.74 -23.51 10.24
CA LYS A 443 -86.92 -23.83 11.07
C LYS A 443 -88.20 -23.43 10.36
N ASP A 444 -88.30 -22.20 9.84
CA ASP A 444 -89.46 -21.69 9.10
C ASP A 444 -89.75 -22.57 7.85
N LEU A 445 -88.72 -23.05 7.12
CA LEU A 445 -88.83 -23.96 6.02
C LEU A 445 -89.32 -25.32 6.48
N GLN A 446 -88.95 -25.83 7.61
CA GLN A 446 -89.39 -27.09 8.17
C GLN A 446 -90.84 -27.03 8.64
N GLU A 447 -91.26 -25.94 9.20
CA GLU A 447 -92.69 -25.65 9.57
C GLU A 447 -93.58 -25.56 8.32
N ALA A 448 -93.14 -24.79 7.31
CA ALA A 448 -93.85 -24.69 6.05
C ALA A 448 -93.98 -26.08 5.28
N LYS A 449 -92.96 -26.92 5.33
CA LYS A 449 -93.02 -28.29 4.81
C LYS A 449 -94.02 -29.14 5.58
N LEU A 450 -94.09 -29.02 6.91
CA LEU A 450 -95.06 -29.73 7.72
C LEU A 450 -96.53 -29.29 7.43
N GLU A 451 -96.70 -27.98 7.26
CA GLU A 451 -98.05 -27.42 6.85
C GLU A 451 -98.45 -27.89 5.48
N ALA A 452 -97.54 -27.93 4.49
CA ALA A 452 -97.74 -28.43 3.14
C ALA A 452 -98.13 -29.94 3.15
N VAL A 453 -97.45 -30.75 3.96
CA VAL A 453 -97.80 -32.16 4.16
C VAL A 453 -99.20 -32.31 4.79
N ASN A 454 -99.49 -31.54 5.81
CA ASN A 454 -100.83 -31.56 6.46
C ASN A 454 -101.94 -31.13 5.51
N TYR A 455 -101.67 -30.10 4.70
CA TYR A 455 -102.61 -29.66 3.65
C TYR A 455 -102.86 -30.73 2.63
N THR A 456 -101.82 -31.46 2.11
CA THR A 456 -101.92 -32.57 1.18
C THR A 456 -102.63 -33.76 1.77
N LEU A 457 -102.50 -34.09 3.03
CA LEU A 457 -103.23 -35.14 3.74
C LEU A 457 -104.68 -34.77 3.95
N SER A 458 -105.00 -33.49 4.21
CA SER A 458 -106.37 -33.04 4.39
C SER A 458 -107.17 -33.00 3.05
N THR A 459 -106.54 -32.88 1.92
CA THR A 459 -107.20 -32.81 0.63
C THR A 459 -107.32 -34.20 -0.04
N SER A 460 -106.63 -35.22 0.47
CA SER A 460 -106.72 -36.64 -0.07
C SER A 460 -107.86 -37.44 0.59
N TRP A 461 -108.66 -36.83 1.49
CA TRP A 461 -109.85 -37.45 2.14
C TRP A 461 -111.22 -36.77 1.75
N LYS A 462 -111.27 -36.12 0.64
CA LYS A 462 -112.53 -35.68 0.09
C LYS A 462 -112.83 -36.42 -1.27
#